data_b52849c3f94952db11acc017a0325549
#
_entry.id   b52849c3f94952db11acc017a0325549
#
_cell.length_a   1.000
_cell.length_b   1.000
_cell.length_c   1.000
_cell.angle_alpha   90.00
_cell.angle_beta   90.00
_cell.angle_gamma   90.00
#
_symmetry.space_group_name_H-M   'P 1'
#
loop_
_entity.id
_entity.type
_entity.pdbx_description
1 polymer ?
#
loop_
_entity_poly.entity_id
_entity_poly.type
_entity_poly.pdbx_seq_one_letter_code
_entity_poly.pdbx_strand_id
1 'polypeptide(L)'
;QEFMQAMVRLTNSSSDFDVTDQLDQIQTPTLVVSCMEDYLTPMEEQRRIVERIPNCEYVVIPGCGHASMYEKPVLFAALTLGFINNPKTTFTIV
;
A
#
# COMPACT_ATOMS: atom_id res chain seq x y z
N GLN A 1 29.39 -5.64 12.79
CA GLN A 1 29.20 -4.37 13.51
C GLN A 1 28.59 -3.30 12.62
N GLU A 2 29.24 -3.01 11.49
CA GLU A 2 28.73 -1.98 10.57
C GLU A 2 27.36 -2.31 10.00
N PHE A 3 27.12 -3.58 9.68
CA PHE A 3 25.81 -4.01 9.19
C PHE A 3 24.73 -3.78 10.24
N MET A 4 24.99 -4.15 11.49
CA MET A 4 24.01 -3.97 12.55
C MET A 4 23.72 -2.50 12.81
N GLN A 5 24.74 -1.66 12.77
CA GLN A 5 24.57 -0.22 12.95
C GLN A 5 23.75 0.38 11.80
N ALA A 6 23.97 -0.08 10.57
CA ALA A 6 23.19 0.37 9.42
C ALA A 6 21.72 -0.05 9.57
N MET A 7 21.46 -1.26 10.04
CA MET A 7 20.09 -1.74 10.26
C MET A 7 19.38 -0.92 11.34
N VAL A 8 20.06 -0.61 12.42
CA VAL A 8 19.48 0.22 13.49
C VAL A 8 19.16 1.61 12.96
N ARG A 9 20.06 2.24 12.21
CA ARG A 9 19.81 3.56 11.64
C ARG A 9 18.63 3.54 10.67
N LEU A 10 18.55 2.53 9.83
CA LEU A 10 17.45 2.37 8.89
C LEU A 10 16.12 2.22 9.61
N THR A 11 16.08 1.39 10.64
CA THR A 11 14.88 1.16 11.44
C THR A 11 14.43 2.44 12.12
N ASN A 12 15.35 3.17 12.73
CA ASN A 12 15.03 4.43 13.41
C ASN A 12 14.54 5.48 12.42
N SER A 13 15.16 5.55 11.25
CA SER A 13 14.74 6.46 10.20
C SER A 13 13.32 6.14 9.72
N SER A 14 13.00 4.85 9.55
CA SER A 14 11.67 4.39 9.17
C SER A 14 10.60 4.75 10.19
N SER A 15 10.91 4.59 11.48
CA SER A 15 9.93 4.85 12.53
C SER A 15 9.63 6.34 12.69
N ASP A 16 10.56 7.21 12.30
CA ASP A 16 10.37 8.66 12.32
C ASP A 16 9.73 9.20 11.04
N PHE A 17 9.61 8.37 10.01
CA PHE A 17 9.09 8.78 8.71
C PHE A 17 7.56 8.81 8.77
N ASP A 18 6.99 9.98 8.51
CA ASP A 18 5.54 10.15 8.47
C ASP A 18 5.20 11.27 7.49
N VAL A 19 4.48 10.94 6.42
CA VAL A 19 4.04 11.89 5.41
C VAL A 19 2.51 12.01 5.36
N THR A 20 1.83 11.58 6.41
CA THR A 20 0.36 11.57 6.46
C THR A 20 -0.24 12.93 6.12
N ASP A 21 0.35 14.01 6.60
CA ASP A 21 -0.14 15.35 6.35
C ASP A 21 0.05 15.84 4.92
N GLN A 22 0.80 15.09 4.09
CA GLN A 22 1.08 15.43 2.71
C GLN A 22 0.32 14.56 1.70
N LEU A 23 -0.41 13.56 2.17
CA LEU A 23 -1.12 12.61 1.28
C LEU A 23 -2.19 13.31 0.44
N ASP A 24 -2.82 14.34 0.96
CA ASP A 24 -3.83 15.10 0.24
C ASP A 24 -3.26 15.92 -0.92
N GLN A 25 -1.95 16.07 -0.98
CA GLN A 25 -1.27 16.75 -2.09
C GLN A 25 -1.03 15.83 -3.28
N ILE A 26 -1.24 14.54 -3.14
CA ILE A 26 -1.08 13.59 -4.23
C ILE A 26 -2.30 13.67 -5.14
N GLN A 27 -2.09 14.18 -6.36
CA GLN A 27 -3.17 14.32 -7.34
C GLN A 27 -3.10 13.29 -8.46
N THR A 28 -2.00 12.57 -8.54
CA THR A 28 -1.83 11.49 -9.50
C THR A 28 -2.80 10.35 -9.19
N PRO A 29 -3.41 9.72 -10.20
CA PRO A 29 -4.21 8.52 -9.96
C PRO A 29 -3.42 7.48 -9.20
N THR A 30 -3.99 6.99 -8.11
CA THR A 30 -3.30 6.12 -7.15
C THR A 30 -4.13 4.87 -6.90
N LEU A 31 -3.47 3.73 -6.87
CA LEU A 31 -4.09 2.46 -6.47
C LEU A 31 -3.48 2.01 -5.16
N VAL A 32 -4.32 1.79 -4.17
CA VAL A 32 -3.91 1.20 -2.90
C VAL A 32 -4.43 -0.23 -2.83
N VAL A 33 -3.51 -1.17 -2.68
CA VAL A 33 -3.85 -2.58 -2.53
C VAL A 33 -3.58 -2.98 -1.09
N SER A 34 -4.63 -3.37 -0.38
CA SER A 34 -4.54 -3.82 1.00
C SER A 34 -4.79 -5.31 1.09
N CYS A 35 -4.17 -5.95 2.06
CA CYS A 35 -4.40 -7.36 2.37
C CYS A 35 -5.08 -7.45 3.73
N MET A 36 -6.16 -8.22 3.83
CA MET A 36 -6.96 -8.27 5.05
C MET A 36 -6.20 -8.79 6.26
N GLU A 37 -5.20 -9.63 6.02
CA GLU A 37 -4.41 -10.26 7.08
C GLU A 37 -3.04 -9.64 7.24
N ASP A 38 -2.89 -8.38 6.90
CA ASP A 38 -1.64 -7.65 7.06
C ASP A 38 -1.49 -7.18 8.51
N TYR A 39 -0.54 -7.80 9.22
CA TYR A 39 -0.26 -7.44 10.61
C TYR A 39 0.78 -6.34 10.75
N LEU A 40 1.54 -6.05 9.70
CA LEU A 40 2.55 -5.01 9.72
C LEU A 40 1.95 -3.63 9.47
N THR A 41 1.04 -3.55 8.50
CA THR A 41 0.30 -2.32 8.20
C THR A 41 -1.19 -2.67 8.19
N PRO A 42 -1.85 -2.62 9.36
CA PRO A 42 -3.25 -3.02 9.48
C PRO A 42 -4.20 -2.21 8.61
N MET A 43 -5.35 -2.80 8.31
CA MET A 43 -6.37 -2.21 7.44
C MET A 43 -6.76 -0.79 7.84
N GLU A 44 -6.82 -0.50 9.11
CA GLU A 44 -7.18 0.84 9.59
C GLU A 44 -6.19 1.90 9.14
N GLU A 45 -4.90 1.59 9.18
CA GLU A 45 -3.87 2.54 8.75
C GLU A 45 -3.90 2.72 7.24
N GLN A 46 -4.16 1.66 6.51
CA GLN A 46 -4.29 1.73 5.06
C GLN A 46 -5.51 2.52 4.65
N ARG A 47 -6.60 2.40 5.38
CA ARG A 47 -7.81 3.18 5.13
C ARG A 47 -7.55 4.68 5.30
N ARG A 48 -6.72 5.07 6.26
CA ARG A 48 -6.35 6.48 6.43
C ARG A 48 -5.63 7.03 5.21
N ILE A 49 -4.79 6.21 4.57
CA ILE A 49 -4.11 6.60 3.33
C ILE A 49 -5.13 6.85 2.23
N VAL A 50 -6.05 5.90 2.05
CA VAL A 50 -7.08 5.97 1.01
C VAL A 50 -7.97 7.20 1.18
N GLU A 51 -8.34 7.50 2.41
CA GLU A 51 -9.22 8.63 2.71
C GLU A 51 -8.57 9.99 2.42
N ARG A 52 -7.24 10.05 2.44
CA ARG A 52 -6.53 11.31 2.26
C ARG A 52 -6.11 11.58 0.83
N ILE A 53 -5.92 10.55 0.01
CA ILE A 53 -5.51 10.72 -1.38
C ILE A 53 -6.73 10.99 -2.24
N PRO A 54 -6.83 12.19 -2.90
CA PRO A 54 -8.05 12.59 -3.59
C PRO A 54 -8.46 11.67 -4.74
N ASN A 55 -7.49 11.15 -5.49
CA ASN A 55 -7.75 10.34 -6.68
C ASN A 55 -7.25 8.93 -6.46
N CYS A 56 -7.93 8.20 -5.59
CA CYS A 56 -7.46 6.91 -5.10
C CYS A 56 -8.49 5.82 -5.33
N GLU A 57 -8.05 4.72 -5.92
CA GLU A 57 -8.81 3.48 -5.99
C GLU A 57 -8.31 2.52 -4.92
N TYR A 58 -9.20 1.73 -4.37
CA TYR A 58 -8.89 0.88 -3.23
C TYR A 58 -9.33 -0.55 -3.49
N VAL A 59 -8.39 -1.48 -3.37
CA VAL A 59 -8.64 -2.91 -3.51
C VAL A 59 -8.18 -3.63 -2.26
N VAL A 60 -9.04 -4.49 -1.75
CA VAL A 60 -8.75 -5.30 -0.57
C VAL A 60 -8.69 -6.76 -0.98
N ILE A 61 -7.59 -7.43 -0.68
CA ILE A 61 -7.41 -8.85 -0.99
C ILE A 61 -7.61 -9.69 0.27
N PRO A 62 -8.62 -10.56 0.32
CA PRO A 62 -8.80 -11.47 1.44
C PRO A 62 -7.78 -12.61 1.41
N GLY A 63 -7.49 -13.19 2.57
CA GLY A 63 -6.59 -14.33 2.68
C GLY A 63 -5.15 -14.03 2.28
N CYS A 64 -4.70 -12.81 2.50
CA CYS A 64 -3.38 -12.36 2.07
C CYS A 64 -2.75 -11.49 3.16
N GLY A 65 -1.47 -11.69 3.40
CA GLY A 65 -0.70 -10.88 4.34
C GLY A 65 0.03 -9.73 3.66
N HIS A 66 1.08 -9.22 4.30
CA HIS A 66 1.77 -8.01 3.86
C HIS A 66 2.39 -8.11 2.47
N ALA A 67 2.83 -9.28 2.07
CA ALA A 67 3.59 -9.47 0.83
C ALA A 67 2.70 -10.04 -0.28
N SER A 68 1.69 -9.29 -0.71
CA SER A 68 0.73 -9.74 -1.73
C SER A 68 1.40 -10.12 -3.04
N MET A 69 2.50 -9.48 -3.41
CA MET A 69 3.24 -9.80 -4.63
C MET A 69 3.83 -11.21 -4.58
N TYR A 70 4.06 -11.77 -3.40
CA TYR A 70 4.53 -13.14 -3.24
C TYR A 70 3.40 -14.13 -2.98
N GLU A 71 2.37 -13.72 -2.24
CA GLU A 71 1.28 -14.62 -1.86
C GLU A 71 0.22 -14.76 -2.95
N LYS A 72 -0.01 -13.69 -3.70
CA LYS A 72 -1.00 -13.65 -4.78
C LYS A 72 -0.42 -12.98 -6.01
N PRO A 73 0.65 -13.55 -6.61
CA PRO A 73 1.37 -12.88 -7.68
C PRO A 73 0.54 -12.62 -8.94
N VAL A 74 -0.32 -13.57 -9.33
CA VAL A 74 -1.14 -13.40 -10.52
C VAL A 74 -2.19 -12.31 -10.31
N LEU A 75 -2.85 -12.33 -9.16
CA LEU A 75 -3.85 -11.31 -8.82
C LEU A 75 -3.21 -9.94 -8.71
N PHE A 76 -2.07 -9.86 -8.04
CA PHE A 76 -1.35 -8.59 -7.88
C PHE A 76 -0.96 -8.01 -9.24
N ALA A 77 -0.42 -8.85 -10.13
CA ALA A 77 -0.05 -8.43 -11.48
C ALA A 77 -1.27 -7.97 -12.28
N ALA A 78 -2.38 -8.68 -12.19
CA ALA A 78 -3.60 -8.34 -12.90
C ALA A 78 -4.15 -6.98 -12.43
N LEU A 79 -4.17 -6.75 -11.13
CA LEU A 79 -4.63 -5.47 -10.56
C LEU A 79 -3.73 -4.32 -11.00
N THR A 80 -2.43 -4.52 -10.96
CA THR A 80 -1.45 -3.50 -11.34
C THR A 80 -1.59 -3.14 -12.82
N LEU A 81 -1.63 -4.15 -13.69
CA LEU A 81 -1.76 -3.92 -15.14
C LEU A 81 -3.10 -3.31 -15.48
N GLY A 82 -4.18 -3.75 -14.83
CA GLY A 82 -5.50 -3.20 -15.05
C GLY A 82 -5.56 -1.72 -14.70
N PHE A 83 -4.95 -1.35 -13.60
CA PHE A 83 -4.91 0.04 -13.16
C PHE A 83 -4.05 0.90 -14.11
N ILE A 84 -2.87 0.41 -14.48
CA ILE A 84 -1.97 1.15 -15.39
C ILE A 84 -2.64 1.41 -16.72
N ASN A 85 -3.36 0.42 -17.26
CA ASN A 85 -4.02 0.53 -18.56
C ASN A 85 -5.28 1.40 -18.51
N ASN A 86 -5.95 1.47 -17.35
CA ASN A 86 -7.15 2.26 -17.19
C ASN A 86 -7.28 2.79 -15.76
N PRO A 87 -6.53 3.83 -15.42
CA PRO A 87 -6.47 4.32 -14.03
C PRO A 87 -7.74 4.99 -13.53
N LYS A 88 -8.78 5.06 -14.36
CA LYS A 88 -10.07 5.62 -13.95
C LYS A 88 -11.14 4.56 -13.72
N THR A 89 -10.80 3.29 -13.90
CA THR A 89 -11.74 2.21 -13.67
C THR A 89 -11.75 1.86 -12.18
N THR A 90 -12.91 1.96 -11.58
CA THR A 90 -13.10 1.56 -10.20
C THR A 90 -13.61 0.12 -10.16
N PHE A 91 -12.93 -0.73 -9.42
CA PHE A 91 -13.41 -2.09 -9.18
C PHE A 91 -13.05 -2.51 -7.76
N THR A 92 -13.92 -3.33 -7.18
CA THR A 92 -13.73 -3.82 -5.81
C THR A 92 -13.72 -5.34 -5.83
N ILE A 93 -12.70 -5.91 -5.20
CA ILE A 93 -12.60 -7.36 -4.98
C ILE A 93 -12.75 -7.62 -3.49
N VAL A 94 -13.76 -8.34 -3.14
CA VAL A 94 -14.12 -8.61 -1.74
C VAL A 94 -13.92 -10.09 -1.44
#